data_015718f81590d380d12fb57100deeef3
#
_entry.id   015718f81590d380d12fb57100deeef3
#
_cell.length_a   1.000
_cell.length_b   1.000
_cell.length_c   1.000
_cell.angle_alpha   90.00
_cell.angle_beta   90.00
_cell.angle_gamma   90.00
#
_symmetry.space_group_name_H-M   'P 1'
#
loop_
_entity.id
_entity.type
_entity.pdbx_description
1 polymer ?
#
loop_
_entity_poly.entity_id
_entity_poly.type
_entity_poly.pdbx_seq_one_letter_code
_entity_poly.pdbx_strand_id
1 'polypeptide(L)'
;MANTVYFEAQTLREIAWKLERPDVSQAYFKAVAKAQIQEFTPDEKKAVDATMDFIEERMTTLGIRLPFQEEIIFIKSDMKDEGHAAGYTQKNQIYLGSRCLERTARAFLKDPEYRADYAEFRLFVFRELVSHELFHCLTRGDASFRRRMYALIGFSVEDQVLIAH
;
A
#
# COMPACT_ATOMS: atom_id res chain seq x y z
N MET A 1 -14.46 -5.89 7.92
CA MET A 1 -14.26 -4.97 9.07
C MET A 1 -12.92 -4.21 9.03
N ALA A 2 -12.00 -4.56 8.13
CA ALA A 2 -10.66 -3.94 8.02
C ALA A 2 -10.64 -2.43 7.71
N ASN A 3 -11.70 -1.88 7.11
CA ASN A 3 -11.71 -0.51 6.59
C ASN A 3 -12.13 0.58 7.57
N THR A 4 -12.61 0.22 8.76
CA THR A 4 -13.11 1.22 9.73
C THR A 4 -12.01 2.16 10.19
N VAL A 5 -10.82 1.64 10.42
CA VAL A 5 -9.68 2.40 10.95
C VAL A 5 -9.14 3.44 9.94
N TYR A 6 -9.07 3.08 8.64
CA TYR A 6 -8.66 4.02 7.61
C TYR A 6 -9.57 5.23 7.56
N PHE A 7 -10.88 5.00 7.56
CA PHE A 7 -11.87 6.05 7.44
C PHE A 7 -11.94 6.97 8.67
N GLU A 8 -11.69 6.42 9.85
CA GLU A 8 -11.67 7.21 11.08
C GLU A 8 -10.43 8.09 11.21
N ALA A 9 -9.32 7.72 10.54
CA ALA A 9 -8.08 8.48 10.55
C ALA A 9 -8.08 9.68 9.58
N GLN A 10 -9.05 9.76 8.65
CA GLN A 10 -9.10 10.85 7.66
C GLN A 10 -9.77 12.09 8.21
N THR A 11 -9.13 13.25 8.04
CA THR A 11 -9.76 14.54 8.34
C THR A 11 -10.72 14.94 7.21
N LEU A 12 -11.72 15.79 7.54
CA LEU A 12 -12.65 16.30 6.51
C LEU A 12 -11.93 17.07 5.40
N ARG A 13 -10.81 17.74 5.72
CA ARG A 13 -10.00 18.46 4.73
C ARG A 13 -9.32 17.52 3.75
N GLU A 14 -8.74 16.41 4.23
CA GLU A 14 -8.13 15.38 3.38
C GLU A 14 -9.18 14.71 2.50
N ILE A 15 -10.35 14.41 3.05
CA ILE A 15 -11.48 13.83 2.33
C ILE A 15 -11.96 14.78 1.23
N ALA A 16 -12.12 16.08 1.53
CA ALA A 16 -12.54 17.08 0.57
C ALA A 16 -11.54 17.20 -0.59
N TRP A 17 -10.24 17.18 -0.28
CA TRP A 17 -9.18 17.22 -1.28
C TRP A 17 -9.20 15.97 -2.18
N LYS A 18 -9.29 14.76 -1.60
CA LYS A 18 -9.32 13.51 -2.34
C LYS A 18 -10.51 13.37 -3.28
N LEU A 19 -11.65 13.90 -2.89
CA LEU A 19 -12.87 13.84 -3.69
C LEU A 19 -13.11 15.09 -4.55
N GLU A 20 -12.18 16.06 -4.50
CA GLU A 20 -12.32 17.36 -5.19
C GLU A 20 -13.62 18.08 -4.83
N ARG A 21 -14.10 17.90 -3.60
CA ARG A 21 -15.37 18.45 -3.11
C ARG A 21 -15.20 19.10 -1.74
N PRO A 22 -15.59 20.37 -1.60
CA PRO A 22 -15.45 21.11 -0.34
C PRO A 22 -16.49 20.72 0.73
N ASP A 23 -17.56 20.07 0.34
CA ASP A 23 -18.78 19.85 1.15
C ASP A 23 -18.98 18.39 1.58
N VAL A 24 -17.92 17.58 1.57
CA VAL A 24 -18.02 16.16 1.91
C VAL A 24 -18.09 15.91 3.41
N SER A 25 -18.91 14.94 3.78
CA SER A 25 -18.91 14.37 5.13
C SER A 25 -18.04 13.11 5.18
N GLN A 26 -17.58 12.77 6.39
CA GLN A 26 -16.86 11.53 6.63
C GLN A 26 -17.69 10.29 6.25
N ALA A 27 -19.01 10.35 6.45
CA ALA A 27 -19.94 9.27 6.07
C ALA A 27 -20.00 9.08 4.53
N TYR A 28 -20.02 10.18 3.80
CA TYR A 28 -19.99 10.12 2.33
C TYR A 28 -18.67 9.52 1.82
N PHE A 29 -17.54 9.97 2.36
CA PHE A 29 -16.23 9.40 2.01
C PHE A 29 -16.16 7.90 2.29
N LYS A 30 -16.61 7.45 3.46
CA LYS A 30 -16.68 6.03 3.82
C LYS A 30 -17.47 5.23 2.80
N ALA A 31 -18.61 5.76 2.35
CA ALA A 31 -19.45 5.09 1.35
C ALA A 31 -18.75 5.01 -0.01
N VAL A 32 -18.12 6.09 -0.46
CA VAL A 32 -17.37 6.15 -1.73
C VAL A 32 -16.18 5.18 -1.71
N ALA A 33 -15.34 5.24 -0.69
CA ALA A 33 -14.17 4.39 -0.56
C ALA A 33 -14.56 2.91 -0.43
N LYS A 34 -15.61 2.60 0.36
CA LYS A 34 -16.13 1.23 0.49
C LYS A 34 -16.65 0.68 -0.84
N ALA A 35 -17.31 1.51 -1.65
CA ALA A 35 -17.82 1.12 -2.96
C ALA A 35 -16.71 0.78 -3.99
N GLN A 36 -15.47 1.19 -3.74
CA GLN A 36 -14.33 0.93 -4.61
C GLN A 36 -13.58 -0.36 -4.27
N ILE A 37 -13.87 -0.98 -3.12
CA ILE A 37 -13.23 -2.22 -2.70
C ILE A 37 -13.72 -3.36 -3.58
N GLN A 38 -12.79 -4.17 -4.04
CA GLN A 38 -13.02 -5.30 -4.92
C GLN A 38 -12.45 -6.59 -4.33
N GLU A 39 -12.99 -7.72 -4.77
CA GLU A 39 -12.39 -9.01 -4.51
C GLU A 39 -11.18 -9.26 -5.42
N PHE A 40 -10.15 -9.87 -4.85
CA PHE A 40 -9.03 -10.36 -5.64
C PHE A 40 -9.45 -11.55 -6.50
N THR A 41 -9.01 -11.56 -7.75
CA THR A 41 -9.06 -12.79 -8.54
C THR A 41 -8.05 -13.82 -8.02
N PRO A 42 -8.24 -15.13 -8.32
CA PRO A 42 -7.26 -16.14 -7.93
C PRO A 42 -5.83 -15.85 -8.43
N ASP A 43 -5.70 -15.28 -9.62
CA ASP A 43 -4.41 -15.00 -10.23
C ASP A 43 -3.74 -13.75 -9.63
N GLU A 44 -4.53 -12.75 -9.27
CA GLU A 44 -4.04 -11.60 -8.51
C GLU A 44 -3.54 -12.04 -7.11
N LYS A 45 -4.24 -12.95 -6.44
CA LYS A 45 -3.78 -13.52 -5.17
C LYS A 45 -2.45 -14.23 -5.34
N LYS A 46 -2.31 -15.10 -6.33
CA LYS A 46 -1.03 -15.79 -6.63
C LYS A 46 0.11 -14.81 -6.89
N ALA A 47 -0.15 -13.72 -7.60
CA ALA A 47 0.88 -12.71 -7.89
C ALA A 47 1.30 -11.95 -6.63
N VAL A 48 0.37 -11.65 -5.72
CA VAL A 48 0.66 -11.04 -4.41
C VAL A 48 1.45 -12.02 -3.54
N ASP A 49 0.98 -13.26 -3.41
CA ASP A 49 1.62 -14.30 -2.61
C ASP A 49 3.07 -14.54 -3.08
N ALA A 50 3.28 -14.73 -4.39
CA ALA A 50 4.61 -14.89 -4.96
C ALA A 50 5.52 -13.66 -4.76
N THR A 51 4.94 -12.47 -4.66
CA THR A 51 5.68 -11.26 -4.35
C THR A 51 6.11 -11.24 -2.88
N MET A 52 5.23 -11.64 -1.98
CA MET A 52 5.57 -11.77 -0.56
C MET A 52 6.63 -12.85 -0.31
N ASP A 53 6.47 -14.02 -0.91
CA ASP A 53 7.47 -15.10 -0.85
C ASP A 53 8.86 -14.62 -1.28
N PHE A 54 8.91 -13.88 -2.40
CA PHE A 54 10.17 -13.30 -2.90
C PHE A 54 10.79 -12.32 -1.89
N ILE A 55 9.97 -11.44 -1.28
CA ILE A 55 10.45 -10.46 -0.30
C ILE A 55 10.96 -11.18 0.96
N GLU A 56 10.22 -12.17 1.46
CA GLU A 56 10.60 -12.94 2.65
C GLU A 56 11.87 -13.76 2.43
N GLU A 57 12.02 -14.40 1.28
CA GLU A 57 13.23 -15.12 0.88
C GLU A 57 14.44 -14.16 0.84
N ARG A 58 14.24 -12.98 0.25
CA ARG A 58 15.30 -11.98 0.15
C ARG A 58 15.72 -11.47 1.52
N MET A 59 14.77 -11.17 2.40
CA MET A 59 15.05 -10.74 3.78
C MET A 59 15.75 -11.84 4.57
N THR A 60 15.32 -13.08 4.45
CA THR A 60 15.95 -14.23 5.10
C THR A 60 17.40 -14.40 4.63
N THR A 61 17.65 -14.31 3.34
CA THR A 61 19.00 -14.39 2.75
C THR A 61 19.94 -13.30 3.29
N LEU A 62 19.39 -12.11 3.55
CA LEU A 62 20.14 -10.98 4.11
C LEU A 62 20.25 -11.02 5.65
N GLY A 63 19.66 -12.03 6.31
CA GLY A 63 19.59 -12.12 7.76
C GLY A 63 18.75 -11.02 8.41
N ILE A 64 17.84 -10.41 7.66
CA ILE A 64 16.96 -9.33 8.11
C ILE A 64 15.64 -9.91 8.56
N ARG A 65 15.25 -9.61 9.80
CA ARG A 65 13.91 -9.89 10.32
C ARG A 65 13.10 -8.60 10.38
N LEU A 66 11.99 -8.56 9.68
CA LEU A 66 11.08 -7.41 9.70
C LEU A 66 10.22 -7.45 10.98
N PRO A 67 10.22 -6.37 11.78
CA PRO A 67 9.55 -6.35 13.07
C PRO A 67 8.06 -5.98 12.94
N PHE A 68 7.30 -6.70 12.12
CA PHE A 68 5.85 -6.49 12.06
C PHE A 68 5.19 -6.82 13.39
N GLN A 69 4.41 -5.89 13.90
CA GLN A 69 3.64 -6.04 15.15
C GLN A 69 2.27 -6.66 14.90
N GLU A 70 1.74 -6.49 13.70
CA GLU A 70 0.41 -6.92 13.29
C GLU A 70 0.47 -7.60 11.92
N GLU A 71 -0.52 -8.43 11.64
CA GLU A 71 -0.69 -9.05 10.33
C GLU A 71 -0.92 -7.98 9.26
N ILE A 72 -0.24 -8.11 8.12
CA ILE A 72 -0.43 -7.22 6.97
C ILE A 72 -1.66 -7.64 6.18
N ILE A 73 -2.53 -6.68 5.91
CA ILE A 73 -3.79 -6.90 5.20
C ILE A 73 -3.71 -6.22 3.83
N PHE A 74 -3.84 -7.01 2.77
CA PHE A 74 -3.95 -6.49 1.40
C PHE A 74 -5.41 -6.25 1.02
N ILE A 75 -5.68 -5.10 0.41
CA ILE A 75 -7.01 -4.67 -0.02
C ILE A 75 -6.92 -4.21 -1.48
N LYS A 76 -7.78 -4.75 -2.33
CA LYS A 76 -7.92 -4.30 -3.72
C LYS A 76 -8.92 -3.15 -3.81
N SER A 77 -8.57 -2.09 -4.53
CA SER A 77 -9.43 -0.92 -4.74
C SER A 77 -9.28 -0.35 -6.14
N ASP A 78 -10.31 0.34 -6.63
CA ASP A 78 -10.24 1.15 -7.86
C ASP A 78 -9.36 2.40 -7.74
N MET A 79 -9.02 2.81 -6.51
CA MET A 79 -8.16 3.95 -6.21
C MET A 79 -8.66 5.31 -6.74
N LYS A 80 -9.95 5.47 -6.95
CA LYS A 80 -10.52 6.76 -7.44
C LYS A 80 -10.35 7.89 -6.43
N ASP A 81 -10.44 7.55 -5.14
CA ASP A 81 -10.23 8.45 -4.01
C ASP A 81 -8.76 8.84 -3.78
N GLU A 82 -7.83 8.11 -4.38
CA GLU A 82 -6.37 8.36 -4.31
C GLU A 82 -5.76 8.70 -5.68
N GLY A 83 -6.56 9.27 -6.60
CA GLY A 83 -6.08 9.69 -7.92
C GLY A 83 -5.55 8.53 -8.79
N HIS A 84 -6.12 7.34 -8.63
CA HIS A 84 -5.67 6.11 -9.31
C HIS A 84 -4.24 5.69 -8.99
N ALA A 85 -3.77 5.94 -7.77
CA ALA A 85 -2.49 5.45 -7.29
C ALA A 85 -2.33 3.94 -7.48
N ALA A 86 -1.10 3.47 -7.63
CA ALA A 86 -0.81 2.04 -7.75
C ALA A 86 -0.99 1.31 -6.42
N GLY A 87 -0.67 1.98 -5.32
CA GLY A 87 -0.86 1.51 -3.97
C GLY A 87 -0.70 2.63 -2.96
N TYR A 88 -1.17 2.40 -1.75
CA TYR A 88 -0.93 3.22 -0.56
C TYR A 88 -1.16 2.40 0.71
N THR A 89 -0.70 2.92 1.84
CA THR A 89 -0.77 2.23 3.13
C THR A 89 -1.50 3.04 4.17
N GLN A 90 -2.32 2.37 4.97
CA GLN A 90 -2.90 2.90 6.19
C GLN A 90 -2.74 1.89 7.33
N LYS A 91 -1.94 2.24 8.35
CA LYS A 91 -1.54 1.33 9.44
C LYS A 91 -0.89 0.05 8.87
N ASN A 92 -1.48 -1.14 9.15
CA ASN A 92 -1.08 -2.45 8.65
C ASN A 92 -1.84 -2.88 7.38
N GLN A 93 -2.58 -1.97 6.73
CA GLN A 93 -3.35 -2.23 5.53
C GLN A 93 -2.65 -1.65 4.31
N ILE A 94 -2.44 -2.47 3.30
CA ILE A 94 -1.88 -2.09 1.99
C ILE A 94 -3.00 -2.14 0.96
N TYR A 95 -3.34 -0.98 0.42
CA TYR A 95 -4.31 -0.86 -0.66
C TYR A 95 -3.59 -0.95 -2.00
N LEU A 96 -4.06 -1.83 -2.87
CA LEU A 96 -3.49 -2.07 -4.20
C LEU A 96 -4.52 -1.73 -5.27
N GLY A 97 -4.10 -0.95 -6.25
CA GLY A 97 -4.93 -0.53 -7.36
C GLY A 97 -5.29 -1.69 -8.28
N SER A 98 -6.58 -1.82 -8.64
CA SER A 98 -7.10 -2.88 -9.50
C SER A 98 -6.35 -3.02 -10.82
N ARG A 99 -6.04 -1.88 -11.50
CA ARG A 99 -5.26 -1.86 -12.74
C ARG A 99 -3.81 -2.32 -12.55
N CYS A 100 -3.21 -2.01 -11.41
CA CYS A 100 -1.85 -2.45 -11.08
C CYS A 100 -1.83 -3.96 -10.89
N LEU A 101 -2.78 -4.50 -10.11
CA LEU A 101 -2.94 -5.93 -9.86
C LEU A 101 -3.22 -6.74 -11.13
N GLU A 102 -4.15 -6.31 -11.96
CA GLU A 102 -4.47 -6.96 -13.24
C GLU A 102 -3.22 -7.11 -14.12
N ARG A 103 -2.49 -6.00 -14.33
CA ARG A 103 -1.27 -6.01 -15.15
C ARG A 103 -0.18 -6.89 -14.54
N THR A 104 -0.08 -6.93 -13.22
CA THR A 104 0.90 -7.78 -12.52
C THR A 104 0.53 -9.25 -12.62
N ALA A 105 -0.74 -9.60 -12.45
CA ALA A 105 -1.22 -10.98 -12.62
C ALA A 105 -0.97 -11.49 -14.05
N ARG A 106 -1.25 -10.70 -15.07
CA ARG A 106 -0.93 -11.03 -16.46
C ARG A 106 0.57 -11.26 -16.68
N ALA A 107 1.42 -10.39 -16.12
CA ALA A 107 2.87 -10.55 -16.19
C ALA A 107 3.34 -11.83 -15.47
N PHE A 108 2.78 -12.13 -14.31
CA PHE A 108 3.08 -13.33 -13.51
C PHE A 108 2.70 -14.61 -14.25
N LEU A 109 1.55 -14.62 -14.92
CA LEU A 109 1.08 -15.76 -15.73
C LEU A 109 1.78 -15.89 -17.09
N LYS A 110 2.74 -15.00 -17.39
CA LYS A 110 3.43 -14.96 -18.68
C LYS A 110 2.46 -14.85 -19.86
N ASP A 111 1.50 -13.92 -19.74
CA ASP A 111 0.53 -13.62 -20.78
C ASP A 111 1.25 -13.44 -22.12
N PRO A 112 0.86 -14.17 -23.19
CA PRO A 112 1.55 -14.12 -24.49
C PRO A 112 1.49 -12.74 -25.18
N GLU A 113 0.56 -11.87 -24.79
CA GLU A 113 0.53 -10.48 -25.26
C GLU A 113 1.63 -9.62 -24.62
N TYR A 114 2.26 -10.09 -23.55
CA TYR A 114 3.36 -9.39 -22.89
C TYR A 114 4.70 -9.92 -23.41
N ARG A 115 5.55 -9.01 -23.86
CA ARG A 115 6.96 -9.34 -24.11
C ARG A 115 7.61 -9.74 -22.77
N ALA A 116 8.55 -10.67 -22.82
CA ALA A 116 9.19 -11.21 -21.62
C ALA A 116 9.88 -10.11 -20.77
N ASP A 117 10.60 -9.19 -21.42
CA ASP A 117 11.25 -8.06 -20.76
C ASP A 117 10.26 -7.11 -20.09
N TYR A 118 9.09 -6.89 -20.69
CA TYR A 118 8.03 -6.09 -20.09
C TYR A 118 7.38 -6.80 -18.90
N ALA A 119 7.16 -8.12 -19.00
CA ALA A 119 6.62 -8.91 -17.89
C ALA A 119 7.58 -8.87 -16.68
N GLU A 120 8.88 -9.08 -16.89
CA GLU A 120 9.90 -8.98 -15.84
C GLU A 120 9.94 -7.59 -15.21
N PHE A 121 9.91 -6.54 -16.02
CA PHE A 121 9.85 -5.16 -15.53
C PHE A 121 8.59 -4.91 -14.68
N ARG A 122 7.42 -5.42 -15.09
CA ARG A 122 6.18 -5.28 -14.33
C ARG A 122 6.25 -5.97 -12.97
N LEU A 123 6.81 -7.17 -12.91
CA LEU A 123 7.01 -7.90 -11.66
C LEU A 123 8.02 -7.18 -10.75
N PHE A 124 9.09 -6.64 -11.31
CA PHE A 124 10.06 -5.83 -10.56
C PHE A 124 9.37 -4.60 -9.95
N VAL A 125 8.65 -3.80 -10.74
CA VAL A 125 7.95 -2.59 -10.25
C VAL A 125 6.92 -2.93 -9.18
N PHE A 126 6.23 -4.06 -9.30
CA PHE A 126 5.28 -4.47 -8.28
C PHE A 126 5.94 -4.89 -6.96
N ARG A 127 7.09 -5.58 -7.03
CA ARG A 127 7.89 -5.90 -5.85
C ARG A 127 8.40 -4.64 -5.15
N GLU A 128 8.86 -3.65 -5.91
CA GLU A 128 9.27 -2.35 -5.38
C GLU A 128 8.09 -1.64 -4.69
N LEU A 129 6.91 -1.62 -5.32
CA LEU A 129 5.70 -1.04 -4.73
C LEU A 129 5.35 -1.73 -3.41
N VAL A 130 5.25 -3.06 -3.39
CA VAL A 130 4.89 -3.80 -2.17
C VAL A 130 5.94 -3.60 -1.08
N SER A 131 7.22 -3.62 -1.41
CA SER A 131 8.31 -3.35 -0.45
C SER A 131 8.22 -1.95 0.14
N HIS A 132 7.89 -0.94 -0.69
CA HIS A 132 7.68 0.44 -0.26
C HIS A 132 6.51 0.55 0.73
N GLU A 133 5.37 -0.07 0.42
CA GLU A 133 4.20 -0.04 1.29
C GLU A 133 4.43 -0.82 2.61
N LEU A 134 5.14 -1.95 2.56
CA LEU A 134 5.56 -2.67 3.75
C LEU A 134 6.47 -1.83 4.66
N PHE A 135 7.39 -1.04 4.07
CA PHE A 135 8.21 -0.11 4.83
C PHE A 135 7.36 0.96 5.52
N HIS A 136 6.30 1.45 4.88
CA HIS A 136 5.35 2.34 5.52
C HIS A 136 4.59 1.69 6.69
N CYS A 137 4.15 0.43 6.54
CA CYS A 137 3.56 -0.32 7.66
C CYS A 137 4.50 -0.39 8.86
N LEU A 138 5.77 -0.75 8.63
CA LEU A 138 6.79 -0.86 9.68
C LEU A 138 7.07 0.48 10.36
N THR A 139 7.30 1.54 9.57
CA THR A 139 7.66 2.86 10.12
C THR A 139 6.51 3.56 10.82
N ARG A 140 5.27 3.23 10.49
CA ARG A 140 4.07 3.72 11.19
C ARG A 140 3.75 2.89 12.43
N GLY A 141 4.01 1.58 12.38
CA GLY A 141 3.75 0.66 13.50
C GLY A 141 4.78 0.75 14.63
N ASP A 142 6.04 1.10 14.33
CA ASP A 142 7.13 1.17 15.31
C ASP A 142 7.91 2.49 15.18
N ALA A 143 7.67 3.41 16.11
CA ALA A 143 8.34 4.71 16.16
C ALA A 143 9.86 4.59 16.37
N SER A 144 10.33 3.57 17.10
CA SER A 144 11.76 3.32 17.31
C SER A 144 12.42 2.83 16.03
N PHE A 145 11.77 1.89 15.32
CA PHE A 145 12.21 1.45 14.00
C PHE A 145 12.26 2.62 13.02
N ARG A 146 11.20 3.44 12.97
CA ARG A 146 11.15 4.64 12.12
C ARG A 146 12.34 5.56 12.36
N ARG A 147 12.61 5.94 13.60
CA ARG A 147 13.74 6.83 13.94
C ARG A 147 15.08 6.25 13.50
N ARG A 148 15.32 4.96 13.75
CA ARG A 148 16.57 4.29 13.33
C ARG A 148 16.74 4.28 11.81
N MET A 149 15.67 3.92 11.08
CA MET A 149 15.75 3.82 9.61
C MET A 149 15.95 5.19 8.95
N TYR A 150 15.23 6.22 9.40
CA TYR A 150 15.40 7.56 8.86
C TYR A 150 16.78 8.17 9.22
N ALA A 151 17.32 7.85 10.40
CA ALA A 151 18.67 8.28 10.77
C ALA A 151 19.76 7.71 9.84
N LEU A 152 19.59 6.51 9.29
CA LEU A 152 20.55 5.91 8.35
C LEU A 152 20.72 6.73 7.06
N ILE A 153 19.68 7.48 6.68
CA ILE A 153 19.68 8.34 5.48
C ILE A 153 19.77 9.84 5.84
N GLY A 154 20.17 10.14 7.08
CA GLY A 154 20.47 11.50 7.52
C GLY A 154 19.27 12.34 7.93
N PHE A 155 18.08 11.75 8.16
CA PHE A 155 16.90 12.47 8.65
C PHE A 155 16.69 12.26 10.14
N SER A 156 16.33 13.34 10.85
CA SER A 156 15.72 13.29 12.18
C SER A 156 14.20 13.26 12.06
N VAL A 157 13.57 12.45 12.92
CA VAL A 157 12.10 12.36 12.96
C VAL A 157 11.59 13.17 14.14
N GLU A 158 10.81 14.20 13.84
CA GLU A 158 10.09 14.98 14.84
C GLU A 158 8.72 14.32 15.10
N ASP A 159 8.46 13.97 16.36
CA ASP A 159 7.20 13.31 16.75
C ASP A 159 6.03 14.31 16.89
N GLN A 160 6.31 15.62 16.93
CA GLN A 160 5.29 16.66 16.97
C GLN A 160 5.67 17.80 16.02
N VAL A 161 4.88 18.01 14.99
CA VAL A 161 4.90 19.24 14.20
C VAL A 161 3.93 20.22 14.84
N LEU A 162 4.46 21.20 15.58
CA LEU A 162 3.66 22.34 16.03
C LEU A 162 3.39 23.21 14.79
N ILE A 163 2.22 23.05 14.19
CA ILE A 163 1.73 24.01 13.19
C ILE A 163 1.25 25.21 13.99
N ALA A 164 2.06 26.28 14.00
CA ALA A 164 1.61 27.56 14.48
C ALA A 164 0.46 28.05 13.57
N HIS A 165 -0.70 28.28 14.16
CA HIS A 165 -1.86 28.86 13.49
C HIS A 165 -1.72 30.38 13.38
#